data_6672e1b629d4a27531b4373db438e1a3
#
_entry.id   6672e1b629d4a27531b4373db438e1a3
#
_cell.length_a   1.000
_cell.length_b   1.000
_cell.length_c   1.000
_cell.angle_alpha   90.00
_cell.angle_beta   90.00
_cell.angle_gamma   90.00
#
_symmetry.space_group_name_H-M   'P 1'
#
loop_
_entity.id
_entity.type
_entity.pdbx_description
1 polymer ?
#
loop_
_entity_poly.entity_id
_entity_poly.type
_entity_poly.pdbx_seq_one_letter_code
_entity_poly.pdbx_strand_id
1 'polypeptide(L)'
;HRYIRRQRQMCIRDSACPESGFTIEEIEPRLFSFNSPYGACEECEGIGIKLNIDPNLVIPDERKSIADGAIEPWAKSTTLYYAQTLASIAKHYSFSLDDKWKKLPKKIKDIILYGSDEEEIKFNYDDGYEKYSHKKTFEGVINNLERRFLESDSEWKREAIAEYQSDTACEGCNGNRLKEEALCVKIDNHNISEVTQKSILDAAEWFKNLEKNLDNRQFKIAEH
;
A
#
# COMPACT_ATOMS: atom_id res chain seq x y z
N HIS A 1 -42.80 25.35 1.24
CA HIS A 1 -42.68 24.18 0.34
C HIS A 1 -42.02 24.51 -1.03
N ARG A 2 -42.26 25.68 -1.61
CA ARG A 2 -41.63 26.11 -2.90
C ARG A 2 -40.11 26.47 -2.74
N TYR A 3 -39.73 27.02 -1.56
CA TYR A 3 -38.33 27.39 -1.28
C TYR A 3 -37.43 26.17 -1.09
N ILE A 4 -37.91 25.14 -0.40
CA ILE A 4 -37.16 23.88 -0.18
C ILE A 4 -36.96 23.10 -1.49
N ARG A 5 -37.95 23.12 -2.41
CA ARG A 5 -37.77 22.50 -3.75
C ARG A 5 -36.73 23.23 -4.62
N ARG A 6 -36.63 24.57 -4.53
CA ARG A 6 -35.63 25.34 -5.27
C ARG A 6 -34.21 25.08 -4.74
N GLN A 7 -34.02 25.00 -3.43
CA GLN A 7 -32.71 24.67 -2.84
C GLN A 7 -32.29 23.24 -3.19
N ARG A 8 -33.18 22.25 -3.13
CA ARG A 8 -32.88 20.89 -3.59
C ARG A 8 -32.51 20.81 -5.07
N GLN A 9 -33.14 21.59 -5.92
CA GLN A 9 -32.81 21.62 -7.34
C GLN A 9 -31.47 22.34 -7.64
N MET A 10 -31.09 23.35 -6.85
CA MET A 10 -29.78 24.00 -6.98
C MET A 10 -28.61 23.07 -6.56
N CYS A 11 -28.77 22.37 -5.43
CA CYS A 11 -27.70 21.43 -4.97
C CYS A 11 -27.53 20.21 -5.87
N ILE A 12 -28.52 19.76 -6.59
CA ILE A 12 -28.46 18.61 -7.49
C ILE A 12 -27.86 18.97 -8.86
N ARG A 13 -27.91 20.24 -9.27
CA ARG A 13 -27.46 20.63 -10.63
C ARG A 13 -25.98 20.90 -10.74
N ASP A 14 -25.30 21.26 -9.67
CA ASP A 14 -23.95 21.83 -9.75
C ASP A 14 -22.85 20.90 -9.26
N SER A 15 -23.17 19.70 -8.69
CA SER A 15 -22.16 18.86 -8.05
C SER A 15 -22.38 17.35 -8.19
N ALA A 16 -23.38 16.87 -8.92
CA ALA A 16 -23.64 15.45 -9.03
C ALA A 16 -23.76 14.99 -10.49
N CYS A 17 -23.05 13.91 -10.84
CA CYS A 17 -23.24 13.24 -12.11
C CYS A 17 -24.52 12.40 -12.07
N PRO A 18 -25.52 12.67 -12.92
CA PRO A 18 -26.80 11.96 -12.88
C PRO A 18 -26.68 10.47 -13.31
N GLU A 19 -25.60 10.09 -13.99
CA GLU A 19 -25.37 8.73 -14.49
C GLU A 19 -24.63 7.85 -13.48
N SER A 20 -23.57 8.39 -12.84
CA SER A 20 -22.72 7.64 -11.91
C SER A 20 -23.06 7.84 -10.43
N GLY A 21 -23.88 8.86 -10.11
CA GLY A 21 -24.16 9.29 -8.73
C GLY A 21 -22.95 9.97 -8.06
N PHE A 22 -21.86 10.16 -8.79
CA PHE A 22 -20.67 10.83 -8.29
C PHE A 22 -20.99 12.29 -7.94
N THR A 23 -20.67 12.70 -6.73
CA THR A 23 -20.96 14.03 -6.21
C THR A 23 -19.64 14.68 -5.79
N ILE A 24 -19.31 15.82 -6.35
CA ILE A 24 -18.20 16.66 -5.86
C ILE A 24 -18.82 17.62 -4.84
N GLU A 25 -18.29 17.62 -3.63
CA GLU A 25 -18.54 18.68 -2.66
C GLU A 25 -18.03 20.02 -3.23
N GLU A 26 -18.29 21.13 -2.54
CA GLU A 26 -17.91 22.47 -3.02
C GLU A 26 -16.42 22.52 -3.40
N ILE A 27 -16.10 22.99 -4.63
CA ILE A 27 -14.73 23.10 -5.12
C ILE A 27 -14.06 24.28 -4.40
N GLU A 28 -13.34 23.95 -3.35
CA GLU A 28 -12.57 24.89 -2.54
C GLU A 28 -11.05 24.59 -2.63
N PRO A 29 -10.17 25.57 -2.36
CA PRO A 29 -8.71 25.34 -2.38
C PRO A 29 -8.24 24.17 -1.52
N ARG A 30 -8.94 23.88 -0.39
CA ARG A 30 -8.63 22.77 0.51
C ARG A 30 -8.80 21.39 -0.15
N LEU A 31 -9.63 21.27 -1.21
CA LEU A 31 -9.80 20.04 -1.98
C LEU A 31 -8.50 19.66 -2.71
N PHE A 32 -7.67 20.62 -3.06
CA PHE A 32 -6.41 20.40 -3.78
C PHE A 32 -5.19 20.31 -2.86
N SER A 33 -5.40 20.24 -1.56
CA SER A 33 -4.34 20.15 -0.57
C SER A 33 -4.22 18.74 -0.01
N PHE A 34 -3.09 18.09 -0.21
CA PHE A 34 -2.79 16.79 0.39
C PHE A 34 -2.54 16.86 1.92
N ASN A 35 -2.42 18.06 2.50
CA ASN A 35 -2.35 18.28 3.96
C ASN A 35 -3.73 18.51 4.58
N SER A 36 -4.78 18.55 3.77
CA SER A 36 -6.14 18.73 4.23
C SER A 36 -6.91 17.41 4.13
N PRO A 37 -7.65 16.97 5.15
CA PRO A 37 -8.46 15.75 5.07
C PRO A 37 -9.54 15.81 3.99
N TYR A 38 -9.89 17.00 3.49
CA TYR A 38 -10.82 17.18 2.38
C TYR A 38 -10.24 16.74 1.03
N GLY A 39 -8.93 16.96 0.81
CA GLY A 39 -8.27 16.66 -0.45
C GLY A 39 -7.31 15.48 -0.38
N ALA A 40 -6.80 15.13 0.80
CA ALA A 40 -5.87 14.04 1.00
C ALA A 40 -6.50 12.68 0.66
N CYS A 41 -5.75 11.80 0.02
CA CYS A 41 -6.14 10.40 -0.15
C CYS A 41 -6.40 9.76 1.23
N GLU A 42 -7.53 9.10 1.40
CA GLU A 42 -7.94 8.51 2.68
C GLU A 42 -7.06 7.34 3.12
N GLU A 43 -6.48 6.60 2.15
CA GLU A 43 -5.65 5.45 2.46
C GLU A 43 -4.24 5.81 2.95
N CYS A 44 -3.63 6.86 2.40
CA CYS A 44 -2.27 7.29 2.76
C CYS A 44 -2.22 8.65 3.45
N GLU A 45 -3.37 9.22 3.76
CA GLU A 45 -3.49 10.54 4.43
C GLU A 45 -2.67 11.65 3.75
N GLY A 46 -2.57 11.57 2.41
CA GLY A 46 -1.83 12.54 1.60
C GLY A 46 -0.32 12.31 1.51
N ILE A 47 0.21 11.22 2.07
CA ILE A 47 1.63 10.86 1.97
C ILE A 47 1.99 10.40 0.55
N GLY A 48 1.11 9.65 -0.11
CA GLY A 48 1.28 9.16 -1.48
C GLY A 48 2.01 7.82 -1.57
N ILE A 49 2.61 7.37 -0.47
CA ILE A 49 3.31 6.09 -0.36
C ILE A 49 2.75 5.29 0.80
N LYS A 50 2.93 3.97 0.74
CA LYS A 50 2.74 3.04 1.85
C LYS A 50 4.04 2.29 2.10
N LEU A 51 4.36 2.10 3.37
CA LEU A 51 5.45 1.22 3.79
C LEU A 51 4.88 -0.20 3.84
N ASN A 52 5.34 -1.04 2.95
CA ASN A 52 4.98 -2.46 2.92
C ASN A 52 6.23 -3.32 3.11
N ILE A 53 6.07 -4.50 3.70
CA ILE A 53 7.18 -5.47 3.78
C ILE A 53 7.54 -5.92 2.38
N ASP A 54 8.79 -5.68 1.96
CA ASP A 54 9.28 -6.04 0.63
C ASP A 54 9.81 -7.47 0.62
N PRO A 55 9.25 -8.37 -0.21
CA PRO A 55 9.73 -9.73 -0.35
C PRO A 55 11.22 -9.82 -0.71
N ASN A 56 11.76 -8.85 -1.46
CA ASN A 56 13.16 -8.83 -1.85
C ASN A 56 14.09 -8.49 -0.66
N LEU A 57 13.62 -7.69 0.29
CA LEU A 57 14.35 -7.41 1.52
C LEU A 57 14.25 -8.58 2.51
N VAL A 58 13.12 -9.30 2.51
CA VAL A 58 12.92 -10.52 3.31
C VAL A 58 13.82 -11.65 2.80
N ILE A 59 14.00 -11.76 1.47
CA ILE A 59 14.83 -12.77 0.80
C ILE A 59 15.92 -12.07 -0.04
N PRO A 60 16.96 -11.53 0.58
CA PRO A 60 17.97 -10.74 -0.14
C PRO A 60 18.90 -11.60 -1.02
N ASP A 61 19.04 -12.89 -0.75
CA ASP A 61 19.85 -13.82 -1.55
C ASP A 61 19.08 -15.11 -1.85
N GLU A 62 18.49 -15.18 -3.03
CA GLU A 62 17.79 -16.38 -3.50
C GLU A 62 18.68 -17.61 -3.74
N ARG A 63 20.01 -17.47 -3.67
CA ARG A 63 20.96 -18.58 -3.80
C ARG A 63 21.11 -19.37 -2.51
N LYS A 64 20.71 -18.79 -1.38
CA LYS A 64 20.64 -19.47 -0.08
C LYS A 64 19.47 -20.44 -0.04
N SER A 65 19.60 -21.48 0.78
CA SER A 65 18.49 -22.33 1.18
C SER A 65 17.78 -21.75 2.41
N ILE A 66 16.59 -22.25 2.72
CA ILE A 66 15.88 -21.85 3.96
C ILE A 66 16.73 -22.25 5.18
N ALA A 67 17.38 -23.42 5.15
CA ALA A 67 18.30 -23.88 6.19
C ALA A 67 19.51 -22.96 6.35
N ASP A 68 20.02 -22.37 5.25
CA ASP A 68 21.12 -21.41 5.25
C ASP A 68 20.67 -19.97 5.57
N GLY A 69 19.42 -19.76 5.94
CA GLY A 69 18.89 -18.45 6.32
C GLY A 69 18.48 -17.58 5.15
N ALA A 70 17.86 -18.13 4.11
CA ALA A 70 17.29 -17.34 3.01
C ALA A 70 16.24 -16.34 3.50
N ILE A 71 15.44 -16.71 4.52
CA ILE A 71 14.45 -15.84 5.16
C ILE A 71 15.15 -15.03 6.26
N GLU A 72 15.71 -13.88 5.89
CA GLU A 72 16.62 -13.13 6.77
C GLU A 72 16.01 -12.74 8.12
N PRO A 73 14.76 -12.21 8.22
CA PRO A 73 14.19 -11.80 9.51
C PRO A 73 14.01 -12.98 10.47
N TRP A 74 13.80 -14.19 9.97
CA TRP A 74 13.64 -15.39 10.80
C TRP A 74 14.98 -16.09 11.08
N ALA A 75 15.95 -15.98 10.18
CA ALA A 75 17.29 -16.50 10.38
C ALA A 75 18.04 -15.78 11.52
N LYS A 76 17.78 -14.48 11.70
CA LYS A 76 18.32 -13.68 12.82
C LYS A 76 17.67 -14.01 14.17
N SER A 77 16.57 -14.77 14.18
CA SER A 77 15.87 -15.11 15.42
C SER A 77 16.58 -16.24 16.17
N THR A 78 16.74 -16.06 17.46
CA THR A 78 17.31 -17.08 18.38
C THR A 78 16.34 -18.15 18.78
N THR A 79 15.04 -18.03 18.44
CA THR A 79 14.00 -18.97 18.86
C THR A 79 13.88 -20.14 17.89
N LEU A 80 13.74 -21.36 18.42
CA LEU A 80 13.50 -22.56 17.63
C LEU A 80 12.12 -22.57 16.94
N TYR A 81 11.23 -21.68 17.36
CA TYR A 81 9.86 -21.60 16.85
C TYR A 81 9.77 -21.48 15.33
N TYR A 82 10.54 -20.56 14.71
CA TYR A 82 10.51 -20.36 13.26
C TYR A 82 11.10 -21.53 12.49
N ALA A 83 12.18 -22.12 13.00
CA ALA A 83 12.80 -23.31 12.39
C ALA A 83 11.81 -24.49 12.40
N GLN A 84 11.13 -24.75 13.50
CA GLN A 84 10.12 -25.81 13.62
C GLN A 84 8.87 -25.54 12.80
N THR A 85 8.48 -24.26 12.67
CA THR A 85 7.39 -23.84 11.79
C THR A 85 7.71 -24.17 10.34
N LEU A 86 8.90 -23.75 9.86
CA LEU A 86 9.37 -24.03 8.50
C LEU A 86 9.53 -25.52 8.22
N ALA A 87 10.02 -26.29 9.19
CA ALA A 87 10.14 -27.75 9.08
C ALA A 87 8.75 -28.42 8.94
N SER A 88 7.75 -27.92 9.65
CA SER A 88 6.37 -28.44 9.54
C SER A 88 5.76 -28.13 8.17
N ILE A 89 6.01 -26.94 7.63
CA ILE A 89 5.57 -26.54 6.28
C ILE A 89 6.27 -27.39 5.22
N ALA A 90 7.60 -27.56 5.33
CA ALA A 90 8.39 -28.38 4.41
C ALA A 90 7.89 -29.82 4.37
N LYS A 91 7.56 -30.39 5.54
CA LYS A 91 6.97 -31.72 5.63
C LYS A 91 5.59 -31.82 4.99
N HIS A 92 4.74 -30.80 5.18
CA HIS A 92 3.38 -30.78 4.66
C HIS A 92 3.37 -30.72 3.13
N TYR A 93 4.19 -29.84 2.55
CA TYR A 93 4.29 -29.64 1.10
C TYR A 93 5.37 -30.48 0.40
N SER A 94 6.05 -31.34 1.13
CA SER A 94 7.04 -32.31 0.61
C SER A 94 8.20 -31.66 -0.17
N PHE A 95 8.80 -30.58 0.38
CA PHE A 95 10.03 -29.96 -0.14
C PHE A 95 11.15 -30.01 0.91
N SER A 96 12.43 -29.80 0.47
CA SER A 96 13.57 -29.76 1.37
C SER A 96 13.90 -28.33 1.77
N LEU A 97 14.21 -28.12 3.06
CA LEU A 97 14.73 -26.85 3.56
C LEU A 97 16.15 -26.52 3.02
N ASP A 98 16.87 -27.54 2.53
CA ASP A 98 18.21 -27.38 1.93
C ASP A 98 18.15 -26.96 0.45
N ASP A 99 16.96 -26.99 -0.16
CA ASP A 99 16.81 -26.50 -1.52
C ASP A 99 16.97 -24.98 -1.57
N LYS A 100 17.74 -24.53 -2.57
CA LYS A 100 17.94 -23.10 -2.79
C LYS A 100 16.63 -22.40 -3.09
N TRP A 101 16.40 -21.24 -2.48
CA TRP A 101 15.16 -20.47 -2.64
C TRP A 101 14.74 -20.32 -4.11
N LYS A 102 15.67 -19.97 -4.98
CA LYS A 102 15.39 -19.80 -6.42
C LYS A 102 14.85 -21.06 -7.11
N LYS A 103 15.14 -22.27 -6.58
CA LYS A 103 14.70 -23.55 -7.15
C LYS A 103 13.32 -23.97 -6.64
N LEU A 104 12.82 -23.39 -5.56
CA LEU A 104 11.52 -23.70 -5.02
C LEU A 104 10.42 -23.31 -6.02
N PRO A 105 9.38 -24.13 -6.16
CA PRO A 105 8.20 -23.80 -6.96
C PRO A 105 7.56 -22.48 -6.48
N LYS A 106 7.02 -21.68 -7.41
CA LYS A 106 6.37 -20.41 -7.09
C LYS A 106 5.30 -20.58 -6.00
N LYS A 107 4.45 -21.62 -6.10
CA LYS A 107 3.42 -21.93 -5.10
C LYS A 107 4.01 -22.04 -3.69
N ILE A 108 5.15 -22.69 -3.52
CA ILE A 108 5.79 -22.85 -2.20
C ILE A 108 6.35 -21.52 -1.70
N LYS A 109 6.96 -20.73 -2.59
CA LYS A 109 7.43 -19.37 -2.26
C LYS A 109 6.27 -18.50 -1.78
N ASP A 110 5.17 -18.51 -2.52
CA ASP A 110 3.97 -17.72 -2.19
C ASP A 110 3.39 -18.15 -0.83
N ILE A 111 3.29 -19.45 -0.56
CA ILE A 111 2.84 -19.96 0.74
C ILE A 111 3.76 -19.49 1.87
N ILE A 112 5.07 -19.58 1.70
CA ILE A 112 6.02 -19.17 2.74
C ILE A 112 5.91 -17.67 2.99
N LEU A 113 5.78 -16.85 1.95
CA LEU A 113 5.72 -15.39 2.07
C LEU A 113 4.37 -14.90 2.57
N TYR A 114 3.28 -15.38 1.99
CA TYR A 114 1.95 -14.79 2.19
C TYR A 114 0.99 -15.66 3.00
N GLY A 115 1.30 -16.96 3.17
CA GLY A 115 0.50 -17.87 3.98
C GLY A 115 -0.19 -18.98 3.20
N SER A 116 -0.89 -19.85 3.94
CA SER A 116 -1.60 -21.02 3.40
C SER A 116 -3.09 -20.79 3.16
N ASP A 117 -3.54 -19.53 3.20
CA ASP A 117 -4.95 -19.15 3.12
C ASP A 117 -5.81 -19.98 4.11
N GLU A 118 -6.79 -20.75 3.61
CA GLU A 118 -7.66 -21.59 4.43
C GLU A 118 -7.06 -22.99 4.72
N GLU A 119 -5.91 -23.34 4.10
CA GLU A 119 -5.31 -24.67 4.26
C GLU A 119 -4.68 -24.83 5.65
N GLU A 120 -5.17 -25.78 6.43
CA GLU A 120 -4.63 -26.09 7.74
C GLU A 120 -3.39 -27.00 7.65
N ILE A 121 -2.30 -26.55 8.25
CA ILE A 121 -1.04 -27.28 8.37
C ILE A 121 -0.88 -27.81 9.78
N LYS A 122 -0.41 -29.05 9.91
CA LYS A 122 -0.06 -29.63 11.21
C LYS A 122 1.32 -29.17 11.62
N PHE A 123 1.38 -28.27 12.58
CA PHE A 123 2.62 -27.81 13.19
C PHE A 123 3.00 -28.70 14.38
N ASN A 124 4.30 -29.02 14.47
CA ASN A 124 4.87 -29.78 15.57
C ASN A 124 5.96 -28.92 16.22
N TYR A 125 5.82 -28.71 17.52
CA TYR A 125 6.74 -27.93 18.32
C TYR A 125 7.31 -28.77 19.44
N ASP A 126 8.59 -28.56 19.72
CA ASP A 126 9.35 -29.20 20.81
C ASP A 126 10.12 -28.09 21.52
N ASP A 127 9.76 -27.79 22.74
CA ASP A 127 10.44 -26.78 23.57
C ASP A 127 11.52 -27.36 24.47
N GLY A 128 11.80 -28.67 24.32
CA GLY A 128 12.75 -29.42 25.11
C GLY A 128 12.16 -30.06 26.38
N TYR A 129 10.94 -29.67 26.78
CA TYR A 129 10.19 -30.25 27.91
C TYR A 129 8.96 -30.98 27.41
N GLU A 130 8.20 -30.39 26.53
CA GLU A 130 6.95 -30.93 25.99
C GLU A 130 6.92 -30.88 24.46
N LYS A 131 6.30 -31.93 23.88
CA LYS A 131 6.02 -31.96 22.43
C LYS A 131 4.54 -31.77 22.26
N TYR A 132 4.17 -30.73 21.52
CA TYR A 132 2.77 -30.47 21.20
C TYR A 132 2.58 -30.26 19.70
N SER A 133 1.40 -30.60 19.25
CA SER A 133 1.03 -30.38 17.85
C SER A 133 -0.38 -29.82 17.76
N HIS A 134 -0.57 -28.89 16.85
CA HIS A 134 -1.88 -28.39 16.51
C HIS A 134 -1.98 -28.12 15.02
N LYS A 135 -3.21 -28.13 14.53
CA LYS A 135 -3.52 -27.73 13.17
C LYS A 135 -3.97 -26.28 13.18
N LYS A 136 -3.42 -25.49 12.31
CA LYS A 136 -3.81 -24.10 12.05
C LYS A 136 -3.39 -23.69 10.66
N THR A 137 -3.96 -22.61 10.15
CA THR A 137 -3.48 -21.95 8.95
C THR A 137 -2.13 -21.28 9.21
N PHE A 138 -1.32 -21.14 8.19
CA PHE A 138 -0.05 -20.44 8.25
C PHE A 138 -0.24 -19.00 7.75
N GLU A 139 0.12 -18.03 8.55
CA GLU A 139 -0.07 -16.61 8.22
C GLU A 139 0.89 -16.07 7.15
N GLY A 140 2.03 -16.73 6.93
CA GLY A 140 3.10 -16.22 6.05
C GLY A 140 4.10 -15.32 6.77
N VAL A 141 5.29 -15.21 6.19
CA VAL A 141 6.38 -14.38 6.76
C VAL A 141 6.04 -12.90 6.71
N ILE A 142 5.50 -12.43 5.58
CA ILE A 142 5.16 -11.00 5.37
C ILE A 142 4.06 -10.58 6.34
N ASN A 143 2.93 -11.28 6.36
CA ASN A 143 1.82 -10.97 7.25
C ASN A 143 2.24 -11.06 8.73
N ASN A 144 3.13 -12.02 9.08
CA ASN A 144 3.70 -12.11 10.43
C ASN A 144 4.50 -10.86 10.80
N LEU A 145 5.34 -10.36 9.89
CA LEU A 145 6.13 -9.16 10.12
C LEU A 145 5.25 -7.92 10.22
N GLU A 146 4.25 -7.76 9.34
CA GLU A 146 3.30 -6.65 9.37
C GLU A 146 2.51 -6.63 10.69
N ARG A 147 1.94 -7.76 11.08
CA ARG A 147 1.22 -7.88 12.34
C ARG A 147 2.13 -7.52 13.53
N ARG A 148 3.35 -8.05 13.56
CA ARG A 148 4.32 -7.77 14.64
C ARG A 148 4.77 -6.32 14.67
N PHE A 149 4.84 -5.66 13.52
CA PHE A 149 5.14 -4.23 13.44
C PHE A 149 4.02 -3.40 14.08
N LEU A 150 2.76 -3.74 13.80
CA LEU A 150 1.59 -3.05 14.34
C LEU A 150 1.36 -3.33 15.83
N GLU A 151 1.53 -4.59 16.27
CA GLU A 151 1.24 -5.03 17.65
C GLU A 151 2.39 -4.75 18.63
N SER A 152 3.59 -4.41 18.15
CA SER A 152 4.74 -4.23 19.03
C SER A 152 4.75 -2.87 19.72
N ASP A 153 4.78 -2.86 21.04
CA ASP A 153 5.00 -1.65 21.85
C ASP A 153 6.49 -1.27 21.93
N SER A 154 7.40 -2.13 21.48
CA SER A 154 8.84 -1.91 21.53
C SER A 154 9.34 -1.22 20.25
N GLU A 155 9.86 0.00 20.41
CA GLU A 155 10.44 0.79 19.32
C GLU A 155 11.57 0.04 18.60
N TRP A 156 12.49 -0.56 19.36
CA TRP A 156 13.58 -1.38 18.80
C TRP A 156 13.08 -2.54 17.93
N LYS A 157 11.98 -3.21 18.32
CA LYS A 157 11.41 -4.30 17.50
C LYS A 157 10.78 -3.77 16.23
N ARG A 158 10.14 -2.61 16.29
CA ARG A 158 9.57 -1.95 15.09
C ARG A 158 10.67 -1.50 14.14
N GLU A 159 11.75 -0.90 14.66
CA GLU A 159 12.91 -0.51 13.86
C GLU A 159 13.53 -1.72 13.14
N ALA A 160 13.72 -2.84 13.86
CA ALA A 160 14.26 -4.06 13.26
C ALA A 160 13.37 -4.66 12.17
N ILE A 161 12.04 -4.45 12.23
CA ILE A 161 11.12 -4.88 11.16
C ILE A 161 11.08 -3.85 10.03
N ALA A 162 11.21 -2.56 10.34
CA ALA A 162 11.25 -1.49 9.35
C ALA A 162 12.39 -1.63 8.34
N GLU A 163 13.49 -2.32 8.70
CA GLU A 163 14.58 -2.66 7.77
C GLU A 163 14.10 -3.50 6.56
N TYR A 164 12.98 -4.18 6.69
CA TYR A 164 12.37 -5.01 5.63
C TYR A 164 11.22 -4.31 4.90
N GLN A 165 10.99 -3.02 5.18
CA GLN A 165 9.98 -2.21 4.50
C GLN A 165 10.58 -1.43 3.33
N SER A 166 9.80 -1.29 2.27
CA SER A 166 10.08 -0.37 1.16
C SER A 166 8.88 0.51 0.87
N ASP A 167 9.18 1.68 0.30
CA ASP A 167 8.19 2.63 -0.15
C ASP A 167 7.53 2.11 -1.42
N THR A 168 6.22 1.91 -1.38
CA THR A 168 5.41 1.63 -2.57
C THR A 168 4.40 2.74 -2.79
N ALA A 169 4.07 3.03 -4.05
CA ALA A 169 3.00 3.97 -4.34
C ALA A 169 1.71 3.49 -3.68
N CYS A 170 1.01 4.40 -3.01
CA CYS A 170 -0.29 4.09 -2.41
C CYS A 170 -1.26 3.62 -3.50
N GLU A 171 -1.89 2.47 -3.34
CA GLU A 171 -2.82 1.89 -4.32
C GLU A 171 -4.07 2.76 -4.51
N GLY A 172 -4.58 3.39 -3.46
CA GLY A 172 -5.76 4.21 -3.51
C GLY A 172 -5.59 5.49 -4.34
N CYS A 173 -4.40 6.09 -4.35
CA CYS A 173 -4.14 7.30 -5.12
C CYS A 173 -3.05 7.15 -6.19
N ASN A 174 -2.48 5.96 -6.36
CA ASN A 174 -1.37 5.70 -7.29
C ASN A 174 -0.21 6.71 -7.14
N GLY A 175 0.09 7.10 -5.91
CA GLY A 175 1.13 8.08 -5.59
C GLY A 175 0.72 9.56 -5.76
N ASN A 176 -0.50 9.86 -6.22
CA ASN A 176 -0.96 11.23 -6.47
C ASN A 176 -1.29 12.02 -5.20
N ARG A 177 -1.36 11.38 -4.03
CA ARG A 177 -1.56 11.99 -2.70
C ARG A 177 -2.95 12.56 -2.45
N LEU A 178 -3.76 12.75 -3.48
CA LEU A 178 -5.07 13.39 -3.45
C LEU A 178 -6.19 12.38 -3.74
N LYS A 179 -7.41 12.73 -3.30
CA LYS A 179 -8.64 12.02 -3.64
C LYS A 179 -8.93 12.14 -5.14
N GLU A 180 -9.73 11.20 -5.66
CA GLU A 180 -10.11 11.16 -7.06
C GLU A 180 -10.90 12.41 -7.49
N GLU A 181 -11.73 12.96 -6.60
CA GLU A 181 -12.49 14.18 -6.83
C GLU A 181 -11.60 15.37 -7.17
N ALA A 182 -10.48 15.52 -6.46
CA ALA A 182 -9.49 16.57 -6.74
C ALA A 182 -8.79 16.35 -8.08
N LEU A 183 -8.52 15.11 -8.45
CA LEU A 183 -7.85 14.74 -9.69
C LEU A 183 -8.76 14.83 -10.93
N CYS A 184 -10.08 14.79 -10.73
CA CYS A 184 -11.05 15.00 -11.81
C CYS A 184 -11.08 16.44 -12.33
N VAL A 185 -10.65 17.41 -11.52
CA VAL A 185 -10.57 18.82 -11.94
C VAL A 185 -9.33 19.02 -12.79
N LYS A 186 -9.53 19.45 -14.03
CA LYS A 186 -8.45 19.63 -15.02
C LYS A 186 -8.43 21.04 -15.57
N ILE A 187 -7.22 21.57 -15.76
CA ILE A 187 -6.95 22.82 -16.46
C ILE A 187 -6.04 22.47 -17.64
N ASP A 188 -6.43 22.82 -18.86
CA ASP A 188 -5.69 22.45 -20.08
C ASP A 188 -5.36 20.93 -20.11
N ASN A 189 -6.37 20.10 -19.82
CA ASN A 189 -6.29 18.63 -19.73
C ASN A 189 -5.33 18.06 -18.66
N HIS A 190 -4.72 18.88 -17.81
CA HIS A 190 -3.85 18.44 -16.73
C HIS A 190 -4.55 18.60 -15.38
N ASN A 191 -4.44 17.61 -14.51
CA ASN A 191 -4.83 17.73 -13.11
C ASN A 191 -3.69 18.30 -12.26
N ILE A 192 -3.98 18.68 -11.03
CA ILE A 192 -2.98 19.29 -10.13
C ILE A 192 -1.79 18.37 -9.86
N SER A 193 -1.98 17.05 -9.72
CA SER A 193 -0.88 16.12 -9.49
C SER A 193 0.07 16.05 -10.69
N GLU A 194 -0.46 16.00 -11.91
CA GLU A 194 0.36 16.00 -13.13
C GLU A 194 1.18 17.29 -13.29
N VAL A 195 0.61 18.42 -12.88
CA VAL A 195 1.34 19.71 -12.92
C VAL A 195 2.43 19.78 -11.85
N THR A 196 2.14 19.31 -10.63
CA THR A 196 3.12 19.32 -9.51
C THR A 196 4.26 18.32 -9.70
N GLN A 197 4.08 17.29 -10.53
CA GLN A 197 5.13 16.33 -10.88
C GLN A 197 6.09 16.84 -11.96
N LYS A 198 5.75 17.91 -12.65
CA LYS A 198 6.65 18.53 -13.62
C LYS A 198 7.87 19.13 -12.94
N SER A 199 8.99 19.24 -13.70
CA SER A 199 10.12 20.04 -13.23
C SER A 199 9.70 21.52 -13.09
N ILE A 200 10.42 22.30 -12.28
CA ILE A 200 10.13 23.74 -12.10
C ILE A 200 10.16 24.48 -13.46
N LEU A 201 11.08 24.11 -14.35
CA LEU A 201 11.18 24.72 -15.67
C LEU A 201 9.98 24.36 -16.54
N ASP A 202 9.61 23.09 -16.58
CA ASP A 202 8.47 22.60 -17.39
C ASP A 202 7.15 23.17 -16.86
N ALA A 203 6.99 23.25 -15.54
CA ALA A 203 5.83 23.89 -14.93
C ALA A 203 5.74 25.37 -15.28
N ALA A 204 6.86 26.12 -15.19
CA ALA A 204 6.91 27.53 -15.57
C ALA A 204 6.59 27.75 -17.05
N GLU A 205 7.06 26.87 -17.93
CA GLU A 205 6.73 26.91 -19.35
C GLU A 205 5.25 26.59 -19.61
N TRP A 206 4.71 25.57 -18.90
CA TRP A 206 3.30 25.24 -18.98
C TRP A 206 2.41 26.43 -18.57
N PHE A 207 2.71 27.09 -17.42
CA PHE A 207 1.97 28.27 -16.98
C PHE A 207 2.06 29.44 -17.98
N LYS A 208 3.21 29.68 -18.63
CA LYS A 208 3.36 30.71 -19.66
C LYS A 208 2.53 30.42 -20.92
N ASN A 209 2.35 29.15 -21.25
CA ASN A 209 1.58 28.74 -22.41
C ASN A 209 0.08 28.57 -22.10
N LEU A 210 -0.30 28.48 -20.83
CA LEU A 210 -1.68 28.30 -20.39
C LEU A 210 -2.60 29.42 -20.90
N GLU A 211 -2.12 30.66 -20.93
CA GLU A 211 -2.86 31.82 -21.46
C GLU A 211 -3.39 31.60 -22.89
N LYS A 212 -2.63 30.88 -23.72
CA LYS A 212 -3.00 30.61 -25.12
C LYS A 212 -4.07 29.52 -25.25
N ASN A 213 -4.21 28.68 -24.25
CA ASN A 213 -5.08 27.50 -24.26
C ASN A 213 -6.41 27.74 -23.52
N LEU A 214 -6.51 28.87 -22.77
CA LEU A 214 -7.72 29.23 -22.05
C LEU A 214 -8.66 30.08 -22.94
N ASP A 215 -9.97 29.89 -22.76
CA ASP A 215 -10.95 30.79 -23.33
C ASP A 215 -10.98 32.14 -22.60
N ASN A 216 -11.61 33.17 -23.22
CA ASN A 216 -11.67 34.53 -22.66
C ASN A 216 -12.32 34.61 -21.26
N ARG A 217 -13.19 33.68 -20.91
CA ARG A 217 -13.83 33.61 -19.58
C ARG A 217 -12.91 32.96 -18.56
N GLN A 218 -12.27 31.85 -18.94
CA GLN A 218 -11.29 31.14 -18.12
C GLN A 218 -10.07 32.02 -17.85
N PHE A 219 -9.60 32.75 -18.85
CA PHE A 219 -8.47 33.68 -18.72
C PHE A 219 -8.77 34.77 -17.69
N LYS A 220 -9.95 35.41 -17.75
CA LYS A 220 -10.34 36.43 -16.75
C LYS A 220 -10.38 35.91 -15.31
N ILE A 221 -10.65 34.61 -15.12
CA ILE A 221 -10.62 33.99 -13.78
C ILE A 221 -9.18 33.71 -13.35
N ALA A 222 -8.31 33.32 -14.29
CA ALA A 222 -6.93 32.93 -14.03
C ALA A 222 -5.96 34.12 -13.90
N GLU A 223 -6.38 35.33 -14.34
CA GLU A 223 -5.55 36.55 -14.31
C GLU A 223 -5.23 37.05 -12.88
N HIS A 224 -6.01 36.65 -11.89
CA HIS A 224 -5.86 36.99 -10.48
C HIS A 224 -5.18 35.89 -9.70
#